data_d3630d06cdef42028a0c20c5779d5ad9
#
_entry.id   d3630d06cdef42028a0c20c5779d5ad9
#
_cell.length_a   1.000
_cell.length_b   1.000
_cell.length_c   1.000
_cell.angle_alpha   90.00
_cell.angle_beta   90.00
_cell.angle_gamma   90.00
#
_symmetry.space_group_name_H-M   'P 1'
#
loop_
_entity.id
_entity.type
_entity.pdbx_description
1 polymer ?
#
loop_
_entity_poly.entity_id
_entity_poly.type
_entity_poly.pdbx_seq_one_letter_code
_entity_poly.pdbx_strand_id
1 'polypeptide(L)'
;MKNVLITGGAGYVGHVLTPRLLARGFKVTVYDMLYFGCRLPNDPNLAVIEGDIRDTAKLAKAMEGQDAVLHLACISNDASFELDENLSKTINFDCFESIVLAAKNAGVQRFVYASSSSVYGVSDSPDVTEEHPLLPLTLYNKFKGMCEPILWKHKADNFTCVTIRPATVCGYSPRTRLDLSVNILTNHAVNKGKITVFGGTQMRPNLHVEDMVDAYELMLDAPHEKIHGEVFNIGYENHSIAAIAEMVKKVVEKEMPELGTIEIVTTPSNDNRSYHVNSDKVFRVLGFRPKRTIEDAIYDMVRAFKNKLLPGSFDDDWYYNVRTMKKLGAK
;
A
#
# COMPACT_ATOMS: atom_id res chain seq x y z
N MET A 1 -8.25 17.90 13.43
CA MET A 1 -8.99 16.85 12.70
C MET A 1 -9.35 15.75 13.67
N LYS A 2 -10.60 15.24 13.61
CA LYS A 2 -11.07 14.13 14.45
C LYS A 2 -11.77 13.04 13.65
N ASN A 3 -12.35 13.38 12.49
CA ASN A 3 -13.12 12.49 11.65
C ASN A 3 -12.33 12.21 10.36
N VAL A 4 -12.03 10.93 10.09
CA VAL A 4 -11.22 10.53 8.95
C VAL A 4 -11.96 9.46 8.15
N LEU A 5 -12.13 9.69 6.86
CA LEU A 5 -12.60 8.67 5.93
C LEU A 5 -11.42 8.00 5.22
N ILE A 6 -11.42 6.67 5.22
CA ILE A 6 -10.42 5.86 4.52
C ILE A 6 -11.14 5.07 3.42
N THR A 7 -10.92 5.43 2.16
CA THR A 7 -11.35 4.56 1.06
C THR A 7 -10.34 3.42 0.90
N GLY A 8 -10.83 2.19 0.74
CA GLY A 8 -9.96 1.01 0.73
C GLY A 8 -9.43 0.62 2.12
N GLY A 9 -10.12 1.07 3.18
CA GLY A 9 -9.69 0.87 4.57
C GLY A 9 -9.81 -0.57 5.08
N ALA A 10 -10.49 -1.45 4.37
CA ALA A 10 -10.50 -2.90 4.64
C ALA A 10 -9.40 -3.65 3.87
N GLY A 11 -8.45 -2.94 3.23
CA GLY A 11 -7.29 -3.50 2.55
C GLY A 11 -6.12 -3.82 3.50
N TYR A 12 -4.98 -4.20 2.91
CA TYR A 12 -3.75 -4.59 3.63
C TYR A 12 -3.24 -3.51 4.59
N VAL A 13 -3.04 -2.29 4.10
CA VAL A 13 -2.59 -1.16 4.93
C VAL A 13 -3.71 -0.69 5.86
N GLY A 14 -4.96 -0.66 5.37
CA GLY A 14 -6.09 -0.17 6.14
C GLY A 14 -6.38 -0.97 7.42
N HIS A 15 -6.12 -2.28 7.43
CA HIS A 15 -6.27 -3.12 8.62
C HIS A 15 -5.23 -2.82 9.73
N VAL A 16 -4.13 -2.15 9.41
CA VAL A 16 -3.16 -1.66 10.41
C VAL A 16 -3.45 -0.20 10.75
N LEU A 17 -3.76 0.62 9.75
CA LEU A 17 -4.01 2.05 9.92
C LEU A 17 -5.27 2.36 10.73
N THR A 18 -6.38 1.67 10.44
CA THR A 18 -7.67 1.93 11.10
C THR A 18 -7.60 1.77 12.61
N PRO A 19 -7.10 0.64 13.17
CA PRO A 19 -6.96 0.50 14.62
C PRO A 19 -6.01 1.53 15.26
N ARG A 20 -4.95 1.92 14.54
CA ARG A 20 -4.02 2.94 15.00
C ARG A 20 -4.68 4.30 15.13
N LEU A 21 -5.49 4.71 14.17
CA LEU A 21 -6.23 5.97 14.24
C LEU A 21 -7.31 5.95 15.33
N LEU A 22 -8.01 4.83 15.51
CA LEU A 22 -8.97 4.66 16.61
C LEU A 22 -8.27 4.79 17.98
N ALA A 23 -7.11 4.15 18.16
CA ALA A 23 -6.31 4.25 19.39
C ALA A 23 -5.83 5.70 19.67
N ARG A 24 -5.68 6.53 18.64
CA ARG A 24 -5.38 7.96 18.74
C ARG A 24 -6.63 8.82 18.99
N GLY A 25 -7.81 8.23 19.11
CA GLY A 25 -9.07 8.92 19.39
C GLY A 25 -9.75 9.54 18.16
N PHE A 26 -9.36 9.14 16.94
CA PHE A 26 -10.09 9.51 15.73
C PHE A 26 -11.41 8.74 15.64
N LYS A 27 -12.42 9.38 15.03
CA LYS A 27 -13.57 8.68 14.47
C LYS A 27 -13.22 8.31 13.02
N VAL A 28 -13.27 7.02 12.72
CA VAL A 28 -12.87 6.50 11.42
C VAL A 28 -14.07 5.98 10.65
N THR A 29 -14.22 6.42 9.42
CA THR A 29 -15.16 5.85 8.45
C THR A 29 -14.37 5.12 7.39
N VAL A 30 -14.55 3.80 7.30
CA VAL A 30 -13.99 2.98 6.22
C VAL A 30 -15.03 2.83 5.12
N TYR A 31 -14.66 3.20 3.89
CA TYR A 31 -15.46 3.00 2.69
C TYR A 31 -14.75 2.03 1.74
N ASP A 32 -15.30 0.83 1.55
CA ASP A 32 -14.62 -0.26 0.86
C ASP A 32 -15.63 -1.18 0.17
N MET A 33 -15.25 -1.79 -0.95
CA MET A 33 -16.07 -2.81 -1.64
C MET A 33 -16.14 -4.14 -0.88
N LEU A 34 -15.29 -4.31 0.13
CA LEU A 34 -15.16 -5.51 0.94
C LEU A 34 -14.88 -6.80 0.14
N TYR A 35 -14.28 -6.69 -1.04
CA TYR A 35 -13.90 -7.85 -1.87
C TYR A 35 -13.06 -8.89 -1.13
N PHE A 36 -12.28 -8.42 -0.18
CA PHE A 36 -11.44 -9.26 0.68
C PHE A 36 -12.05 -9.40 2.10
N GLY A 37 -13.36 -9.18 2.26
CA GLY A 37 -14.01 -9.16 3.57
C GLY A 37 -13.54 -8.04 4.47
N CYS A 38 -13.89 -8.12 5.76
CA CYS A 38 -13.50 -7.13 6.75
C CYS A 38 -13.20 -7.84 8.08
N ARG A 39 -12.01 -7.60 8.64
CA ARG A 39 -11.58 -8.08 9.97
C ARG A 39 -11.19 -6.90 10.88
N LEU A 40 -11.73 -5.72 10.61
CA LEU A 40 -11.54 -4.56 11.46
C LEU A 40 -12.21 -4.76 12.83
N PRO A 41 -11.69 -4.10 13.89
CA PRO A 41 -12.24 -4.24 15.23
C PRO A 41 -13.67 -3.71 15.32
N ASN A 42 -14.44 -4.23 16.28
CA ASN A 42 -15.68 -3.60 16.67
C ASN A 42 -15.37 -2.45 17.63
N ASP A 43 -15.56 -1.21 17.19
CA ASP A 43 -15.25 0.00 17.95
C ASP A 43 -16.36 1.03 17.74
N PRO A 44 -16.87 1.73 18.79
CA PRO A 44 -17.92 2.72 18.67
C PRO A 44 -17.54 3.93 17.81
N ASN A 45 -16.25 4.18 17.59
CA ASN A 45 -15.73 5.24 16.73
C ASN A 45 -15.41 4.76 15.30
N LEU A 46 -15.73 3.51 14.96
CA LEU A 46 -15.55 2.95 13.62
C LEU A 46 -16.89 2.76 12.92
N ALA A 47 -17.03 3.36 11.75
CA ALA A 47 -18.08 3.03 10.79
C ALA A 47 -17.48 2.33 9.57
N VAL A 48 -18.04 1.18 9.16
CA VAL A 48 -17.65 0.48 7.93
C VAL A 48 -18.84 0.57 6.96
N ILE A 49 -18.60 1.17 5.80
CA ILE A 49 -19.57 1.34 4.73
C ILE A 49 -19.11 0.52 3.53
N GLU A 50 -19.84 -0.54 3.22
CA GLU A 50 -19.65 -1.25 1.96
C GLU A 50 -20.09 -0.37 0.79
N GLY A 51 -19.20 -0.10 -0.16
CA GLY A 51 -19.51 0.75 -1.29
C GLY A 51 -18.42 0.84 -2.35
N ASP A 52 -18.85 1.11 -3.55
CA ASP A 52 -18.01 1.35 -4.71
C ASP A 52 -17.63 2.84 -4.78
N ILE A 53 -16.34 3.14 -4.94
CA ILE A 53 -15.87 4.54 -5.07
C ILE A 53 -16.36 5.21 -6.36
N ARG A 54 -16.86 4.46 -7.33
CA ARG A 54 -17.51 4.95 -8.55
C ARG A 54 -18.94 5.45 -8.29
N ASP A 55 -19.59 5.00 -7.21
CA ASP A 55 -20.85 5.56 -6.73
C ASP A 55 -20.56 6.86 -5.96
N THR A 56 -20.39 7.93 -6.76
CA THR A 56 -19.99 9.23 -6.24
C THR A 56 -21.04 9.82 -5.27
N ALA A 57 -22.32 9.52 -5.46
CA ALA A 57 -23.39 10.02 -4.58
C ALA A 57 -23.31 9.39 -3.18
N LYS A 58 -23.15 8.06 -3.11
CA LYS A 58 -22.97 7.34 -1.85
C LYS A 58 -21.67 7.74 -1.15
N LEU A 59 -20.59 7.87 -1.92
CA LEU A 59 -19.30 8.29 -1.38
C LEU A 59 -19.32 9.73 -0.86
N ALA A 60 -19.96 10.67 -1.58
CA ALA A 60 -20.13 12.06 -1.14
C ALA A 60 -20.87 12.13 0.21
N LYS A 61 -21.94 11.33 0.37
CA LYS A 61 -22.65 11.23 1.65
C LYS A 61 -21.76 10.68 2.78
N ALA A 62 -20.90 9.73 2.49
CA ALA A 62 -19.94 9.20 3.48
C ALA A 62 -18.86 10.23 3.85
N MET A 63 -18.59 11.21 2.99
CA MET A 63 -17.64 12.30 3.22
C MET A 63 -18.22 13.46 4.04
N GLU A 64 -19.52 13.54 4.23
CA GLU A 64 -20.14 14.59 5.04
C GLU A 64 -19.61 14.55 6.48
N GLY A 65 -19.16 15.70 6.98
CA GLY A 65 -18.61 15.83 8.34
C GLY A 65 -17.24 15.19 8.56
N GLN A 66 -16.56 14.73 7.50
CA GLN A 66 -15.19 14.26 7.59
C GLN A 66 -14.20 15.42 7.49
N ASP A 67 -13.16 15.40 8.32
CA ASP A 67 -12.08 16.39 8.29
C ASP A 67 -11.02 16.04 7.24
N ALA A 68 -10.77 14.75 7.06
CA ALA A 68 -9.77 14.25 6.12
C ALA A 68 -10.21 12.99 5.37
N VAL A 69 -9.69 12.83 4.16
CA VAL A 69 -9.82 11.62 3.34
C VAL A 69 -8.43 11.05 3.08
N LEU A 70 -8.24 9.78 3.43
CA LEU A 70 -7.10 8.97 3.02
C LEU A 70 -7.57 8.05 1.89
N HIS A 71 -7.16 8.35 0.66
CA HIS A 71 -7.62 7.63 -0.52
C HIS A 71 -6.65 6.50 -0.88
N LEU A 72 -6.95 5.29 -0.36
CA LEU A 72 -6.17 4.06 -0.58
C LEU A 72 -6.86 3.11 -1.57
N ALA A 73 -8.16 3.28 -1.82
CA ALA A 73 -8.94 2.38 -2.68
C ALA A 73 -8.35 2.34 -4.09
N CYS A 74 -8.02 1.16 -4.55
CA CYS A 74 -7.61 0.88 -5.94
C CYS A 74 -7.58 -0.63 -6.18
N ILE A 75 -7.67 -1.03 -7.44
CA ILE A 75 -7.18 -2.33 -7.86
C ILE A 75 -5.65 -2.24 -7.83
N SER A 76 -5.06 -2.87 -6.82
CA SER A 76 -3.63 -2.72 -6.51
C SER A 76 -2.82 -3.83 -7.16
N ASN A 77 -1.67 -3.46 -7.69
CA ASN A 77 -0.68 -4.20 -8.47
C ASN A 77 -1.05 -4.45 -9.95
N ASP A 78 -0.01 -4.67 -10.75
CA ASP A 78 -0.12 -4.84 -12.21
C ASP A 78 -0.97 -6.07 -12.56
N ALA A 79 -0.66 -7.21 -11.95
CA ALA A 79 -1.31 -8.47 -12.28
C ALA A 79 -2.82 -8.49 -11.97
N SER A 80 -3.27 -7.75 -10.96
CA SER A 80 -4.70 -7.60 -10.67
C SER A 80 -5.35 -6.61 -11.64
N PHE A 81 -4.63 -5.55 -12.03
CA PHE A 81 -5.10 -4.54 -12.97
C PHE A 81 -5.34 -5.15 -14.35
N GLU A 82 -4.44 -6.01 -14.83
CA GLU A 82 -4.47 -6.66 -16.13
C GLU A 82 -5.59 -7.72 -16.27
N LEU A 83 -6.25 -8.12 -15.18
CA LEU A 83 -7.38 -9.06 -15.26
C LEU A 83 -8.56 -8.48 -16.03
N ASP A 84 -8.84 -7.20 -15.84
CA ASP A 84 -9.81 -6.41 -16.58
C ASP A 84 -9.35 -4.95 -16.58
N GLU A 85 -8.70 -4.53 -17.67
CA GLU A 85 -8.14 -3.20 -17.81
C GLU A 85 -9.21 -2.10 -17.80
N ASN A 86 -10.40 -2.37 -18.37
CA ASN A 86 -11.49 -1.40 -18.41
C ASN A 86 -12.07 -1.17 -17.02
N LEU A 87 -12.40 -2.25 -16.30
CA LEU A 87 -12.84 -2.18 -14.92
C LEU A 87 -11.80 -1.44 -14.06
N SER A 88 -10.54 -1.87 -14.17
CA SER A 88 -9.43 -1.30 -13.41
C SER A 88 -9.23 0.19 -13.70
N LYS A 89 -9.39 0.61 -14.97
CA LYS A 89 -9.33 2.01 -15.36
C LYS A 89 -10.48 2.82 -14.72
N THR A 90 -11.71 2.30 -14.73
CA THR A 90 -12.85 2.99 -14.14
C THR A 90 -12.68 3.23 -12.63
N ILE A 91 -12.06 2.28 -11.91
CA ILE A 91 -11.82 2.33 -10.47
C ILE A 91 -10.58 3.19 -10.13
N ASN A 92 -9.47 3.01 -10.86
CA ASN A 92 -8.21 3.64 -10.49
C ASN A 92 -8.04 5.05 -11.08
N PHE A 93 -8.79 5.41 -12.11
CA PHE A 93 -8.58 6.66 -12.82
C PHE A 93 -9.86 7.43 -13.15
N ASP A 94 -10.84 6.84 -13.86
CA ASP A 94 -11.96 7.59 -14.41
C ASP A 94 -12.83 8.25 -13.33
N CYS A 95 -13.00 7.62 -12.16
CA CYS A 95 -13.76 8.17 -11.03
C CYS A 95 -12.96 9.16 -10.17
N PHE A 96 -11.63 9.28 -10.35
CA PHE A 96 -10.77 9.98 -9.38
C PHE A 96 -11.11 11.46 -9.23
N GLU A 97 -11.31 12.19 -10.33
CA GLU A 97 -11.67 13.62 -10.25
C GLU A 97 -13.00 13.83 -9.51
N SER A 98 -13.97 12.96 -9.75
CA SER A 98 -15.27 13.01 -9.05
C SER A 98 -15.11 12.75 -7.55
N ILE A 99 -14.22 11.87 -7.13
CA ILE A 99 -13.89 11.61 -5.72
C ILE A 99 -13.28 12.85 -5.06
N VAL A 100 -12.31 13.49 -5.73
CA VAL A 100 -11.67 14.72 -5.23
C VAL A 100 -12.68 15.85 -5.08
N LEU A 101 -13.56 16.03 -6.09
CA LEU A 101 -14.62 17.04 -6.06
C LEU A 101 -15.64 16.75 -4.96
N ALA A 102 -16.03 15.48 -4.77
CA ALA A 102 -16.94 15.09 -3.69
C ALA A 102 -16.35 15.45 -2.31
N ALA A 103 -15.07 15.15 -2.07
CA ALA A 103 -14.40 15.52 -0.83
C ALA A 103 -14.38 17.05 -0.62
N LYS A 104 -13.99 17.80 -1.64
CA LYS A 104 -13.92 19.26 -1.59
C LYS A 104 -15.31 19.88 -1.31
N ASN A 105 -16.35 19.40 -1.99
CA ASN A 105 -17.71 19.89 -1.84
C ASN A 105 -18.33 19.50 -0.48
N ALA A 106 -17.92 18.38 0.12
CA ALA A 106 -18.30 17.97 1.46
C ALA A 106 -17.60 18.76 2.59
N GLY A 107 -16.69 19.68 2.24
CA GLY A 107 -15.96 20.50 3.21
C GLY A 107 -14.78 19.78 3.86
N VAL A 108 -14.30 18.66 3.29
CA VAL A 108 -13.09 17.99 3.72
C VAL A 108 -11.90 18.95 3.63
N GLN A 109 -11.11 19.03 4.70
CA GLN A 109 -9.98 19.97 4.79
C GLN A 109 -8.69 19.37 4.23
N ARG A 110 -8.57 18.03 4.18
CA ARG A 110 -7.35 17.34 3.77
C ARG A 110 -7.62 16.08 2.96
N PHE A 111 -6.95 15.98 1.83
CA PHE A 111 -6.99 14.81 0.95
C PHE A 111 -5.59 14.25 0.75
N VAL A 112 -5.37 13.03 1.21
CA VAL A 112 -4.10 12.30 1.04
C VAL A 112 -4.30 11.22 0.00
N TYR A 113 -3.57 11.32 -1.10
CA TYR A 113 -3.63 10.35 -2.19
C TYR A 113 -2.48 9.35 -2.11
N ALA A 114 -2.82 8.07 -2.11
CA ALA A 114 -1.87 6.98 -2.26
C ALA A 114 -1.59 6.72 -3.75
N SER A 115 -0.55 7.37 -4.29
CA SER A 115 0.06 7.03 -5.58
C SER A 115 0.94 5.77 -5.43
N SER A 116 2.08 5.70 -6.08
CA SER A 116 3.02 4.57 -5.99
C SER A 116 4.40 4.99 -6.45
N SER A 117 5.47 4.48 -5.87
CA SER A 117 6.82 4.63 -6.39
C SER A 117 7.04 3.95 -7.75
N SER A 118 6.17 3.01 -8.12
CA SER A 118 6.23 2.34 -9.43
C SER A 118 5.90 3.26 -10.62
N VAL A 119 5.39 4.47 -10.37
CA VAL A 119 5.15 5.49 -11.41
C VAL A 119 6.43 5.94 -12.11
N TYR A 120 7.59 5.76 -11.48
CA TYR A 120 8.90 6.10 -12.08
C TYR A 120 9.32 5.13 -13.18
N GLY A 121 8.76 3.91 -13.22
CA GLY A 121 9.17 2.89 -14.17
C GLY A 121 10.58 2.34 -13.88
N VAL A 122 11.31 1.94 -14.93
CA VAL A 122 12.72 1.53 -14.81
C VAL A 122 13.60 2.77 -14.78
N SER A 123 14.52 2.80 -13.85
CA SER A 123 15.53 3.84 -13.78
C SER A 123 16.88 3.24 -13.39
N ASP A 124 17.90 3.58 -14.15
CA ASP A 124 19.31 3.27 -13.83
C ASP A 124 19.92 4.31 -12.88
N SER A 125 19.17 5.37 -12.56
CA SER A 125 19.62 6.37 -11.58
C SER A 125 19.67 5.74 -10.19
N PRO A 126 20.78 5.87 -9.46
CA PRO A 126 20.86 5.39 -8.08
C PRO A 126 20.02 6.25 -7.12
N ASP A 127 19.56 7.41 -7.58
CA ASP A 127 18.86 8.41 -6.77
C ASP A 127 17.57 8.86 -7.48
N VAL A 128 16.46 8.14 -7.24
CA VAL A 128 15.15 8.46 -7.80
C VAL A 128 14.35 9.26 -6.80
N THR A 129 14.41 10.59 -6.94
CA THR A 129 13.67 11.56 -6.13
C THR A 129 12.29 11.88 -6.72
N GLU A 130 11.51 12.73 -6.06
CA GLU A 130 10.20 13.18 -6.53
C GLU A 130 10.25 13.99 -7.83
N GLU A 131 11.40 14.58 -8.15
CA GLU A 131 11.67 15.33 -9.38
C GLU A 131 11.96 14.43 -10.60
N HIS A 132 12.16 13.13 -10.36
CA HIS A 132 12.44 12.18 -11.43
C HIS A 132 11.25 12.06 -12.39
N PRO A 133 11.46 11.98 -13.72
CA PRO A 133 10.37 11.80 -14.68
C PRO A 133 9.54 10.57 -14.40
N LEU A 134 8.22 10.67 -14.59
CA LEU A 134 7.32 9.53 -14.48
C LEU A 134 7.31 8.78 -15.83
N LEU A 135 7.88 7.57 -15.86
CA LEU A 135 7.99 6.71 -17.04
C LEU A 135 7.34 5.35 -16.77
N PRO A 136 6.04 5.31 -16.46
CA PRO A 136 5.35 4.11 -16.04
C PRO A 136 5.35 3.04 -17.13
N LEU A 137 5.63 1.78 -16.74
CA LEU A 137 5.69 0.63 -17.66
C LEU A 137 4.33 -0.04 -17.87
N THR A 138 3.43 0.08 -16.90
CA THR A 138 2.14 -0.60 -16.90
C THR A 138 1.00 0.39 -16.82
N LEU A 139 -0.21 -0.04 -17.21
CA LEU A 139 -1.41 0.80 -17.10
C LEU A 139 -1.72 1.14 -15.63
N TYR A 140 -1.49 0.22 -14.69
CA TYR A 140 -1.64 0.50 -13.27
C TYR A 140 -0.79 1.70 -12.84
N ASN A 141 0.51 1.65 -13.14
CA ASN A 141 1.45 2.69 -12.79
C ASN A 141 1.13 4.02 -13.49
N LYS A 142 0.75 3.94 -14.78
CA LYS A 142 0.35 5.09 -15.58
C LYS A 142 -0.85 5.82 -14.95
N PHE A 143 -1.91 5.10 -14.63
CA PHE A 143 -3.10 5.72 -14.05
C PHE A 143 -2.86 6.24 -12.64
N LYS A 144 -2.02 5.58 -11.82
CA LYS A 144 -1.60 6.15 -10.53
C LYS A 144 -0.93 7.51 -10.70
N GLY A 145 0.02 7.65 -11.62
CA GLY A 145 0.70 8.92 -11.91
C GLY A 145 -0.23 9.99 -12.49
N MET A 146 -1.16 9.59 -13.38
CA MET A 146 -2.11 10.53 -14.01
C MET A 146 -3.12 11.14 -13.02
N CYS A 147 -3.39 10.52 -11.90
CA CYS A 147 -4.25 11.06 -10.84
C CYS A 147 -3.60 12.24 -10.09
N GLU A 148 -2.27 12.28 -10.00
CA GLU A 148 -1.57 13.32 -9.25
C GLU A 148 -1.87 14.75 -9.74
N PRO A 149 -1.69 15.09 -11.03
CA PRO A 149 -2.02 16.42 -11.54
C PRO A 149 -3.53 16.74 -11.43
N ILE A 150 -4.41 15.73 -11.47
CA ILE A 150 -5.84 15.95 -11.23
C ILE A 150 -6.06 16.44 -9.81
N LEU A 151 -5.44 15.80 -8.81
CA LEU A 151 -5.56 16.25 -7.42
C LEU A 151 -5.04 17.68 -7.26
N TRP A 152 -3.88 18.00 -7.85
CA TRP A 152 -3.27 19.33 -7.72
C TRP A 152 -4.09 20.45 -8.36
N LYS A 153 -4.82 20.17 -9.44
CA LYS A 153 -5.76 21.11 -10.07
C LYS A 153 -6.84 21.61 -9.10
N HIS A 154 -7.22 20.78 -8.12
CA HIS A 154 -8.30 21.09 -7.18
C HIS A 154 -7.83 21.61 -5.81
N LYS A 155 -6.51 21.76 -5.60
CA LYS A 155 -5.98 22.32 -4.35
C LYS A 155 -6.51 23.74 -4.09
N ALA A 156 -6.71 24.06 -2.83
CA ALA A 156 -7.13 25.38 -2.36
C ALA A 156 -6.71 25.60 -0.91
N ASP A 157 -6.69 26.83 -0.42
CA ASP A 157 -6.24 27.16 0.93
C ASP A 157 -7.00 26.41 2.02
N ASN A 158 -8.27 26.12 1.77
CA ASN A 158 -9.12 25.33 2.67
C ASN A 158 -9.20 23.83 2.31
N PHE A 159 -8.43 23.36 1.32
CA PHE A 159 -8.42 21.97 0.87
C PHE A 159 -6.98 21.51 0.60
N THR A 160 -6.33 21.00 1.64
CA THR A 160 -4.96 20.48 1.57
C THR A 160 -4.92 19.22 0.72
N CYS A 161 -4.18 19.26 -0.38
CA CYS A 161 -3.93 18.08 -1.21
C CYS A 161 -2.48 17.65 -1.05
N VAL A 162 -2.25 16.38 -0.77
CA VAL A 162 -0.91 15.79 -0.70
C VAL A 162 -0.90 14.41 -1.35
N THR A 163 0.17 14.11 -2.07
CA THR A 163 0.41 12.82 -2.70
C THR A 163 1.56 12.12 -2.01
N ILE A 164 1.41 10.83 -1.74
CA ILE A 164 2.52 9.98 -1.33
C ILE A 164 2.76 8.90 -2.39
N ARG A 165 4.04 8.60 -2.65
CA ARG A 165 4.49 7.53 -3.55
C ARG A 165 5.16 6.45 -2.72
N PRO A 166 4.38 5.51 -2.14
CA PRO A 166 4.94 4.47 -1.30
C PRO A 166 5.76 3.46 -2.11
N ALA A 167 6.82 2.95 -1.48
CA ALA A 167 7.53 1.75 -1.88
C ALA A 167 6.63 0.51 -1.71
N THR A 168 7.11 -0.66 -2.13
CA THR A 168 6.42 -1.93 -1.89
C THR A 168 6.30 -2.17 -0.38
N VAL A 169 5.06 -2.25 0.10
CA VAL A 169 4.80 -2.45 1.53
C VAL A 169 4.96 -3.92 1.90
N CYS A 170 5.60 -4.22 3.04
CA CYS A 170 5.82 -5.58 3.54
C CYS A 170 5.52 -5.71 5.03
N GLY A 171 5.43 -6.94 5.54
CA GLY A 171 5.15 -7.25 6.95
C GLY A 171 3.73 -7.76 7.17
N TYR A 172 3.44 -8.08 8.44
CA TYR A 172 2.16 -8.64 8.84
C TYR A 172 1.06 -7.58 8.92
N SER A 173 -0.11 -7.97 8.50
CA SER A 173 -1.39 -7.27 8.71
C SER A 173 -2.50 -8.30 8.93
N PRO A 174 -3.57 -8.02 9.66
CA PRO A 174 -4.74 -8.92 9.73
C PRO A 174 -5.31 -9.30 8.35
N ARG A 175 -5.16 -8.41 7.37
CA ARG A 175 -5.38 -8.70 5.94
C ARG A 175 -4.03 -8.77 5.23
N THR A 176 -3.19 -9.76 5.58
CA THR A 176 -1.88 -9.96 4.96
C THR A 176 -2.02 -10.27 3.47
N ARG A 177 -1.13 -9.66 2.67
CA ARG A 177 -0.94 -9.98 1.26
C ARG A 177 0.27 -10.89 1.08
N LEU A 178 0.03 -12.12 0.62
CA LEU A 178 1.08 -13.10 0.33
C LEU A 178 1.48 -13.11 -1.16
N ASP A 179 1.07 -12.09 -1.90
CA ASP A 179 1.46 -11.82 -3.29
C ASP A 179 2.49 -10.67 -3.43
N LEU A 180 3.02 -10.16 -2.31
CA LEU A 180 4.08 -9.15 -2.24
C LEU A 180 5.44 -9.81 -1.98
N SER A 181 6.52 -9.24 -2.53
CA SER A 181 7.85 -9.87 -2.59
C SER A 181 8.36 -10.45 -1.26
N VAL A 182 8.51 -9.62 -0.22
CA VAL A 182 8.99 -10.07 1.09
C VAL A 182 8.06 -11.11 1.69
N ASN A 183 6.75 -10.85 1.62
CA ASN A 183 5.73 -11.70 2.26
C ASN A 183 5.62 -13.07 1.59
N ILE A 184 5.65 -13.14 0.24
CA ILE A 184 5.57 -14.42 -0.48
C ILE A 184 6.82 -15.26 -0.28
N LEU A 185 8.02 -14.65 -0.29
CA LEU A 185 9.26 -15.36 -0.06
C LEU A 185 9.30 -15.93 1.37
N THR A 186 8.82 -15.16 2.36
CA THR A 186 8.71 -15.63 3.75
C THR A 186 7.70 -16.79 3.87
N ASN A 187 6.53 -16.68 3.21
CA ASN A 187 5.53 -17.75 3.17
C ASN A 187 6.11 -19.05 2.59
N HIS A 188 6.87 -18.94 1.48
CA HIS A 188 7.52 -20.09 0.86
C HIS A 188 8.58 -20.72 1.77
N ALA A 189 9.43 -19.91 2.39
CA ALA A 189 10.45 -20.38 3.32
C ALA A 189 9.83 -21.16 4.49
N VAL A 190 8.85 -20.57 5.17
CA VAL A 190 8.22 -21.16 6.36
C VAL A 190 7.46 -22.44 6.05
N ASN A 191 6.70 -22.49 4.95
CA ASN A 191 5.76 -23.59 4.72
C ASN A 191 6.27 -24.63 3.71
N LYS A 192 7.34 -24.35 2.96
CA LYS A 192 7.92 -25.28 1.96
C LYS A 192 9.38 -25.60 2.20
N GLY A 193 10.06 -24.91 3.14
CA GLY A 193 11.49 -25.03 3.32
C GLY A 193 12.30 -24.56 2.10
N LYS A 194 11.67 -23.86 1.16
CA LYS A 194 12.25 -23.52 -0.14
C LYS A 194 11.74 -22.16 -0.64
N ILE A 195 12.67 -21.33 -1.11
CA ILE A 195 12.39 -20.04 -1.73
C ILE A 195 12.68 -20.15 -3.24
N THR A 196 11.69 -19.80 -4.08
CA THR A 196 11.93 -19.66 -5.52
C THR A 196 12.09 -18.19 -5.86
N VAL A 197 13.24 -17.84 -6.41
CA VAL A 197 13.57 -16.49 -6.89
C VAL A 197 13.46 -16.45 -8.40
N PHE A 198 12.66 -15.54 -8.93
CA PHE A 198 12.54 -15.30 -10.36
C PHE A 198 13.45 -14.13 -10.76
N GLY A 199 14.51 -14.40 -11.52
CA GLY A 199 15.57 -13.43 -11.87
C GLY A 199 16.51 -13.21 -10.70
N GLY A 200 16.23 -12.23 -9.86
CA GLY A 200 16.94 -11.97 -8.60
C GLY A 200 17.73 -10.67 -8.54
N THR A 201 18.18 -10.13 -9.67
CA THR A 201 18.98 -8.89 -9.72
C THR A 201 18.11 -7.63 -9.69
N GLN A 202 16.84 -7.74 -10.02
CA GLN A 202 15.92 -6.60 -10.06
C GLN A 202 15.74 -5.98 -8.66
N MET A 203 15.93 -4.67 -8.60
CA MET A 203 15.80 -3.89 -7.36
C MET A 203 14.34 -3.61 -7.03
N ARG A 204 14.03 -3.64 -5.74
CA ARG A 204 12.72 -3.26 -5.20
C ARG A 204 12.91 -2.37 -3.98
N PRO A 205 12.32 -1.17 -4.00
CA PRO A 205 12.19 -0.40 -2.78
C PRO A 205 11.13 -1.03 -1.89
N ASN A 206 11.39 -1.09 -0.60
CA ASN A 206 10.51 -1.70 0.39
C ASN A 206 10.26 -0.75 1.56
N LEU A 207 9.13 -0.96 2.21
CA LEU A 207 8.72 -0.23 3.40
C LEU A 207 7.90 -1.15 4.31
N HIS A 208 8.20 -1.15 5.60
CA HIS A 208 7.40 -1.87 6.58
C HIS A 208 5.99 -1.28 6.68
N VAL A 209 4.96 -2.13 6.83
CA VAL A 209 3.55 -1.68 6.88
C VAL A 209 3.28 -0.72 8.03
N GLU A 210 3.92 -0.89 9.18
CA GLU A 210 3.80 0.03 10.32
C GLU A 210 4.43 1.40 10.03
N ASP A 211 5.55 1.45 9.28
CA ASP A 211 6.14 2.74 8.86
C ASP A 211 5.29 3.42 7.78
N MET A 212 4.59 2.64 6.95
CA MET A 212 3.60 3.19 6.03
C MET A 212 2.43 3.84 6.80
N VAL A 213 1.99 3.21 7.88
CA VAL A 213 0.96 3.76 8.78
C VAL A 213 1.47 5.02 9.48
N ASP A 214 2.71 5.01 10.01
CA ASP A 214 3.35 6.19 10.60
C ASP A 214 3.38 7.36 9.60
N ALA A 215 3.62 7.10 8.31
CA ALA A 215 3.58 8.11 7.25
C ALA A 215 2.17 8.69 7.03
N TYR A 216 1.11 7.86 7.05
CA TYR A 216 -0.27 8.36 6.95
C TYR A 216 -0.65 9.22 8.17
N GLU A 217 -0.28 8.79 9.37
CA GLU A 217 -0.49 9.58 10.58
C GLU A 217 0.22 10.94 10.48
N LEU A 218 1.46 10.95 9.99
CA LEU A 218 2.19 12.19 9.73
C LEU A 218 1.46 13.09 8.72
N MET A 219 0.94 12.53 7.63
CA MET A 219 0.19 13.33 6.65
C MET A 219 -1.10 13.91 7.23
N LEU A 220 -1.70 13.30 8.25
CA LEU A 220 -2.84 13.87 8.97
C LEU A 220 -2.43 15.01 9.90
N ASP A 221 -1.26 14.94 10.53
CA ASP A 221 -0.80 15.87 11.55
C ASP A 221 0.03 17.04 10.99
N ALA A 222 0.67 16.86 9.84
CA ALA A 222 1.59 17.85 9.27
C ALA A 222 0.91 19.21 9.00
N PRO A 223 1.61 20.32 9.20
CA PRO A 223 1.11 21.65 8.86
C PRO A 223 0.75 21.76 7.38
N HIS A 224 -0.34 22.47 7.07
CA HIS A 224 -0.83 22.68 5.70
C HIS A 224 0.29 23.18 4.77
N GLU A 225 1.01 24.19 5.18
CA GLU A 225 2.06 24.86 4.40
C GLU A 225 3.25 23.97 4.04
N LYS A 226 3.42 22.83 4.75
CA LYS A 226 4.50 21.88 4.47
C LYS A 226 4.12 20.76 3.50
N ILE A 227 2.82 20.52 3.32
CA ILE A 227 2.34 19.36 2.55
C ILE A 227 1.39 19.72 1.41
N HIS A 228 0.87 20.95 1.38
CA HIS A 228 -0.11 21.36 0.39
C HIS A 228 0.48 21.41 -1.02
N GLY A 229 -0.02 20.59 -1.91
CA GLY A 229 0.47 20.46 -3.28
C GLY A 229 1.78 19.67 -3.41
N GLU A 230 2.25 19.04 -2.32
CA GLU A 230 3.49 18.30 -2.28
C GLU A 230 3.32 16.83 -2.65
N VAL A 231 4.42 16.25 -3.12
CA VAL A 231 4.59 14.81 -3.34
C VAL A 231 5.74 14.34 -2.48
N PHE A 232 5.56 13.21 -1.82
CA PHE A 232 6.60 12.57 -1.01
C PHE A 232 6.78 11.10 -1.39
N ASN A 233 8.00 10.70 -1.69
CA ASN A 233 8.38 9.30 -1.70
C ASN A 233 8.38 8.77 -0.27
N ILE A 234 7.79 7.60 -0.07
CA ILE A 234 7.78 6.91 1.22
C ILE A 234 8.36 5.51 1.02
N GLY A 235 9.65 5.38 1.22
CA GLY A 235 10.41 4.14 1.12
C GLY A 235 11.53 4.12 2.15
N TYR A 236 12.15 2.95 2.33
CA TYR A 236 13.26 2.81 3.27
C TYR A 236 14.45 2.07 2.64
N GLU A 237 14.27 0.79 2.33
CA GLU A 237 15.38 -0.06 1.85
C GLU A 237 15.16 -0.45 0.39
N ASN A 238 16.23 -0.34 -0.38
CA ASN A 238 16.26 -0.76 -1.78
C ASN A 238 17.15 -2.01 -1.90
N HIS A 239 16.55 -3.18 -2.13
CA HIS A 239 17.27 -4.44 -2.23
C HIS A 239 16.89 -5.22 -3.48
N SER A 240 17.82 -6.02 -3.99
CA SER A 240 17.50 -6.99 -5.02
C SER A 240 16.63 -8.13 -4.46
N ILE A 241 15.83 -8.75 -5.32
CA ILE A 241 15.01 -9.91 -4.90
C ILE A 241 15.88 -11.03 -4.34
N ALA A 242 17.09 -11.25 -4.89
CA ALA A 242 18.04 -12.24 -4.35
C ALA A 242 18.49 -11.86 -2.92
N ALA A 243 18.82 -10.59 -2.67
CA ALA A 243 19.19 -10.14 -1.33
C ALA A 243 18.05 -10.31 -0.32
N ILE A 244 16.80 -10.00 -0.74
CA ILE A 244 15.61 -10.24 0.10
C ILE A 244 15.46 -11.75 0.41
N ALA A 245 15.66 -12.62 -0.57
CA ALA A 245 15.58 -14.07 -0.34
C ALA A 245 16.62 -14.57 0.68
N GLU A 246 17.84 -14.04 0.64
CA GLU A 246 18.89 -14.36 1.63
C GLU A 246 18.51 -13.84 3.04
N MET A 247 17.94 -12.63 3.14
CA MET A 247 17.43 -12.12 4.42
C MET A 247 16.32 -13.02 4.98
N VAL A 248 15.36 -13.43 4.13
CA VAL A 248 14.27 -14.35 4.52
C VAL A 248 14.85 -15.67 5.01
N LYS A 249 15.78 -16.29 4.26
CA LYS A 249 16.46 -17.53 4.66
C LYS A 249 17.08 -17.40 6.04
N LYS A 250 17.92 -16.38 6.23
CA LYS A 250 18.64 -16.12 7.49
C LYS A 250 17.69 -15.99 8.68
N VAL A 251 16.60 -15.21 8.53
CA VAL A 251 15.64 -14.99 9.61
C VAL A 251 14.83 -16.27 9.90
N VAL A 252 14.34 -16.95 8.86
CA VAL A 252 13.54 -18.17 9.04
C VAL A 252 14.37 -19.30 9.67
N GLU A 253 15.60 -19.54 9.21
CA GLU A 253 16.50 -20.55 9.81
C GLU A 253 16.81 -20.26 11.28
N LYS A 254 16.97 -18.97 11.64
CA LYS A 254 17.21 -18.54 13.03
C LYS A 254 15.98 -18.74 13.90
N GLU A 255 14.80 -18.33 13.43
CA GLU A 255 13.56 -18.29 14.21
C GLU A 255 12.81 -19.62 14.23
N MET A 256 13.05 -20.49 13.25
CA MET A 256 12.41 -21.80 13.06
C MET A 256 13.44 -22.87 12.70
N PRO A 257 14.42 -23.13 13.60
CA PRO A 257 15.52 -24.08 13.33
C PRO A 257 15.03 -25.51 13.06
N GLU A 258 13.82 -25.84 13.49
CA GLU A 258 13.16 -27.12 13.20
C GLU A 258 12.89 -27.36 11.71
N LEU A 259 12.86 -26.28 10.88
CA LEU A 259 12.69 -26.42 9.44
C LEU A 259 13.99 -26.83 8.70
N GLY A 260 15.13 -26.81 9.41
CA GLY A 260 16.43 -27.07 8.81
C GLY A 260 16.88 -25.98 7.83
N THR A 261 17.71 -26.35 6.86
CA THR A 261 18.25 -25.40 5.88
C THR A 261 17.21 -25.06 4.82
N ILE A 262 16.96 -23.75 4.63
CA ILE A 262 16.05 -23.25 3.59
C ILE A 262 16.79 -23.22 2.25
N GLU A 263 16.23 -23.89 1.25
CA GLU A 263 16.76 -23.90 -0.11
C GLU A 263 16.36 -22.63 -0.85
N ILE A 264 17.32 -21.97 -1.54
CA ILE A 264 17.03 -20.90 -2.51
C ILE A 264 17.28 -21.43 -3.92
N VAL A 265 16.25 -21.37 -4.76
CA VAL A 265 16.34 -21.76 -6.17
C VAL A 265 16.03 -20.56 -7.05
N THR A 266 17.00 -20.20 -7.90
CA THR A 266 16.82 -19.11 -8.87
C THR A 266 16.39 -19.67 -10.21
N THR A 267 15.38 -19.07 -10.81
CA THR A 267 14.88 -19.37 -12.15
C THR A 267 14.95 -18.12 -13.04
N PRO A 268 15.15 -18.24 -14.36
CA PRO A 268 15.10 -17.09 -15.26
C PRO A 268 13.79 -16.31 -15.14
N SER A 269 13.85 -15.00 -15.35
CA SER A 269 12.69 -14.12 -15.35
C SER A 269 12.80 -13.06 -16.43
N ASN A 270 11.67 -12.73 -17.05
CA ASN A 270 11.54 -11.60 -17.98
C ASN A 270 11.07 -10.32 -17.27
N ASP A 271 11.00 -10.30 -15.93
CA ASP A 271 10.62 -9.11 -15.16
C ASP A 271 11.80 -8.12 -15.11
N ASN A 272 11.78 -7.14 -16.01
CA ASN A 272 12.80 -6.11 -16.13
C ASN A 272 12.53 -4.89 -15.22
N ARG A 273 11.46 -4.89 -14.43
CA ARG A 273 11.16 -3.79 -13.52
C ARG A 273 12.22 -3.74 -12.43
N SER A 274 13.05 -2.70 -12.48
CA SER A 274 14.09 -2.43 -11.48
C SER A 274 14.12 -0.95 -11.20
N TYR A 275 13.93 -0.56 -9.94
CA TYR A 275 13.92 0.83 -9.55
C TYR A 275 14.30 1.01 -8.09
N HIS A 276 14.83 2.18 -7.80
CA HIS A 276 15.17 2.67 -6.47
C HIS A 276 14.25 3.81 -6.11
N VAL A 277 14.19 4.15 -4.84
CA VAL A 277 13.46 5.33 -4.38
C VAL A 277 14.27 6.01 -3.29
N ASN A 278 14.50 7.31 -3.47
CA ASN A 278 15.02 8.19 -2.46
C ASN A 278 13.85 8.86 -1.72
N SER A 279 13.86 8.82 -0.39
CA SER A 279 12.84 9.40 0.48
C SER A 279 13.40 10.54 1.37
N ASP A 280 14.50 11.16 0.98
CA ASP A 280 15.13 12.23 1.77
C ASP A 280 14.27 13.48 1.87
N LYS A 281 13.39 13.74 0.89
CA LYS A 281 12.47 14.88 0.92
C LYS A 281 11.54 14.84 2.13
N VAL A 282 10.91 13.72 2.39
CA VAL A 282 9.97 13.59 3.52
C VAL A 282 10.71 13.76 4.85
N PHE A 283 11.96 13.29 4.95
CA PHE A 283 12.79 13.55 6.13
C PHE A 283 13.14 15.04 6.27
N ARG A 284 13.63 15.65 5.21
CA ARG A 284 14.07 17.04 5.23
C ARG A 284 12.92 18.02 5.54
N VAL A 285 11.71 17.75 5.02
CA VAL A 285 10.54 18.63 5.18
C VAL A 285 9.76 18.35 6.45
N LEU A 286 9.59 17.09 6.80
CA LEU A 286 8.69 16.64 7.87
C LEU A 286 9.39 15.89 9.01
N GLY A 287 10.70 15.64 8.91
CA GLY A 287 11.46 14.91 9.92
C GLY A 287 11.16 13.41 9.97
N PHE A 288 10.45 12.87 8.96
CA PHE A 288 10.06 11.46 8.96
C PHE A 288 11.20 10.56 8.47
N ARG A 289 11.48 9.53 9.25
CA ARG A 289 12.32 8.38 8.83
C ARG A 289 11.62 7.09 9.21
N PRO A 290 11.55 6.12 8.30
CA PRO A 290 11.16 4.75 8.65
C PRO A 290 12.07 4.20 9.74
N LYS A 291 11.53 3.33 10.58
CA LYS A 291 12.23 2.79 11.77
C LYS A 291 12.43 1.29 11.68
N ARG A 292 11.68 0.61 10.79
CA ARG A 292 11.62 -0.85 10.70
C ARG A 292 12.22 -1.30 9.38
N THR A 293 13.12 -2.25 9.48
CA THR A 293 13.82 -2.86 8.33
C THR A 293 12.97 -3.94 7.64
N ILE A 294 13.44 -4.43 6.49
CA ILE A 294 12.86 -5.62 5.86
C ILE A 294 13.02 -6.85 6.76
N GLU A 295 14.15 -6.98 7.48
CA GLU A 295 14.32 -8.08 8.44
C GLU A 295 13.23 -8.03 9.53
N ASP A 296 12.86 -6.84 10.03
CA ASP A 296 11.76 -6.68 10.99
C ASP A 296 10.43 -7.17 10.40
N ALA A 297 10.14 -6.83 9.14
CA ALA A 297 8.96 -7.31 8.45
C ALA A 297 8.93 -8.84 8.32
N ILE A 298 10.08 -9.46 8.06
CA ILE A 298 10.23 -10.92 8.00
C ILE A 298 10.00 -11.52 9.40
N TYR A 299 10.57 -10.93 10.46
CA TYR A 299 10.33 -11.36 11.85
C TYR A 299 8.84 -11.31 12.21
N ASP A 300 8.14 -10.25 11.83
CA ASP A 300 6.70 -10.13 12.08
C ASP A 300 5.89 -11.20 11.34
N MET A 301 6.25 -11.49 10.09
CA MET A 301 5.64 -12.56 9.31
C MET A 301 5.90 -13.95 9.93
N VAL A 302 7.14 -14.24 10.33
CA VAL A 302 7.49 -15.51 11.00
C VAL A 302 6.71 -15.66 12.30
N ARG A 303 6.63 -14.60 13.11
CA ARG A 303 5.82 -14.58 14.35
C ARG A 303 4.36 -14.85 14.06
N ALA A 304 3.80 -14.25 12.99
CA ALA A 304 2.41 -14.48 12.59
C ALA A 304 2.17 -15.95 12.20
N PHE A 305 3.10 -16.60 11.48
CA PHE A 305 3.03 -18.02 11.18
C PHE A 305 3.10 -18.89 12.45
N LYS A 306 4.08 -18.64 13.33
CA LYS A 306 4.21 -19.36 14.63
C LYS A 306 2.96 -19.27 15.47
N ASN A 307 2.30 -18.11 15.47
CA ASN A 307 1.05 -17.86 16.20
C ASN A 307 -0.22 -18.29 15.44
N LYS A 308 -0.08 -18.97 14.29
CA LYS A 308 -1.20 -19.45 13.45
C LYS A 308 -2.17 -18.34 13.00
N LEU A 309 -1.68 -17.12 12.85
CA LEU A 309 -2.48 -15.98 12.38
C LEU A 309 -2.67 -15.98 10.85
N LEU A 310 -1.95 -16.83 10.13
CA LEU A 310 -1.98 -16.97 8.68
C LEU A 310 -2.34 -18.42 8.27
N PRO A 311 -3.52 -18.95 8.71
CA PRO A 311 -3.91 -20.31 8.37
C PRO A 311 -4.19 -20.44 6.86
N GLY A 312 -3.87 -21.62 6.28
CA GLY A 312 -4.18 -21.89 4.87
C GLY A 312 -3.49 -20.94 3.88
N SER A 313 -2.31 -20.48 4.20
CA SER A 313 -1.63 -19.40 3.49
C SER A 313 -1.39 -19.63 1.99
N PHE A 314 -1.45 -20.88 1.49
CA PHE A 314 -1.37 -21.20 0.06
C PHE A 314 -2.73 -21.42 -0.59
N ASP A 315 -3.73 -21.83 0.19
CA ASP A 315 -5.01 -22.33 -0.32
C ASP A 315 -6.12 -21.29 -0.19
N ASP A 316 -6.02 -20.39 0.78
CA ASP A 316 -7.01 -19.34 0.99
C ASP A 316 -6.74 -18.14 0.05
N ASP A 317 -7.68 -17.92 -0.87
CA ASP A 317 -7.63 -16.82 -1.83
C ASP A 317 -7.60 -15.45 -1.17
N TRP A 318 -8.03 -15.35 0.09
CA TRP A 318 -7.99 -14.14 0.91
C TRP A 318 -6.62 -13.43 0.88
N TYR A 319 -5.54 -14.19 0.80
CA TYR A 319 -4.18 -13.65 0.81
C TYR A 319 -3.67 -13.19 -0.56
N TYR A 320 -4.41 -13.46 -1.64
CA TYR A 320 -3.97 -13.27 -3.02
C TYR A 320 -4.95 -12.43 -3.83
N ASN A 321 -4.59 -11.18 -4.14
CA ASN A 321 -5.49 -10.28 -4.85
C ASN A 321 -5.99 -10.85 -6.18
N VAL A 322 -5.08 -11.37 -7.01
CA VAL A 322 -5.42 -11.92 -8.33
C VAL A 322 -6.41 -13.08 -8.23
N ARG A 323 -6.21 -13.98 -7.25
CA ARG A 323 -7.09 -15.15 -7.08
C ARG A 323 -8.49 -14.73 -6.66
N THR A 324 -8.56 -13.86 -5.65
CA THR A 324 -9.84 -13.34 -5.14
C THR A 324 -10.60 -12.60 -6.24
N MET A 325 -9.94 -11.71 -6.97
CA MET A 325 -10.60 -10.95 -8.04
C MET A 325 -11.11 -11.85 -9.18
N LYS A 326 -10.35 -12.87 -9.56
CA LYS A 326 -10.81 -13.88 -10.54
C LYS A 326 -12.06 -14.61 -10.06
N LYS A 327 -12.07 -15.03 -8.79
CA LYS A 327 -13.19 -15.77 -8.19
C LYS A 327 -14.46 -14.92 -8.08
N LEU A 328 -14.32 -13.66 -7.76
CA LEU A 328 -15.45 -12.73 -7.65
C LEU A 328 -16.00 -12.31 -9.02
N GLY A 329 -15.27 -12.59 -10.11
CA GLY A 329 -15.61 -12.04 -11.42
C GLY A 329 -15.73 -10.53 -11.33
N ALA A 330 -14.73 -9.87 -10.70
CA ALA A 330 -14.80 -8.47 -10.27
C ALA A 330 -15.49 -7.59 -11.32
N LYS A 331 -16.56 -6.93 -10.92
CA LYS A 331 -17.44 -6.13 -11.79
C LYS A 331 -17.36 -4.66 -11.39
#